data_9d77bd96e4a2df23e8b8999b46acc3df
#
_entry.id   9d77bd96e4a2df23e8b8999b46acc3df
#
_cell.length_a   1.000
_cell.length_b   1.000
_cell.length_c   1.000
_cell.angle_alpha   90.00
_cell.angle_beta   90.00
_cell.angle_gamma   90.00
#
_symmetry.space_group_name_H-M   'P 1'
#
loop_
_entity.id
_entity.type
_entity.pdbx_description
1 polymer ?
#
loop_
_entity_poly.entity_id
_entity_poly.type
_entity_poly.pdbx_seq_one_letter_code
_entity_poly.pdbx_strand_id
1 'polypeptide(L)'
;MGKNIVEKILTDHLMAGSLTPGTQIGIRIDQTLTQDATGTMAYLQFEAMGVECVQTEISVSYIDHNTVQIGFENADDHLYLQSVARKFGVLLSRAGNGICHQVHLERFGKPGKTLIGSDSHTPTCGALGMIAIGAGGLDVARAMAGEPFYLSCPSV
;
A
#
# COMPACT_ATOMS: atom_id res chain seq x y z
N MET A 1 19.78 -3.92 -25.62
CA MET A 1 18.75 -2.88 -25.57
C MET A 1 18.73 -2.26 -24.17
N GLY A 2 18.46 -0.97 -24.05
CA GLY A 2 18.29 -0.33 -22.73
C GLY A 2 16.96 -0.75 -22.10
N LYS A 3 16.93 -0.90 -20.76
CA LYS A 3 15.69 -1.17 -20.02
C LYS A 3 14.79 0.06 -20.02
N ASN A 4 13.48 -0.13 -20.18
CA ASN A 4 12.48 0.90 -19.96
C ASN A 4 12.28 1.14 -18.44
N ILE A 5 11.46 2.13 -18.06
CA ILE A 5 11.27 2.50 -16.64
C ILE A 5 10.65 1.36 -15.81
N VAL A 6 9.68 0.63 -16.36
CA VAL A 6 9.02 -0.47 -15.65
C VAL A 6 10.02 -1.61 -15.40
N GLU A 7 10.78 -2.00 -16.43
CA GLU A 7 11.82 -3.02 -16.30
C GLU A 7 12.90 -2.64 -15.27
N LYS A 8 13.26 -1.37 -15.20
CA LYS A 8 14.22 -0.87 -14.19
C LYS A 8 13.66 -1.04 -12.79
N ILE A 9 12.43 -0.55 -12.54
CA ILE A 9 11.80 -0.64 -11.21
C ILE A 9 11.60 -2.10 -10.81
N LEU A 10 11.09 -2.95 -11.70
CA LEU A 10 10.92 -4.37 -11.40
C LEU A 10 12.27 -5.06 -11.12
N THR A 11 13.34 -4.69 -11.84
CA THR A 11 14.67 -5.26 -11.59
C THR A 11 15.16 -4.92 -10.18
N ASP A 12 14.97 -3.69 -9.74
CA ASP A 12 15.45 -3.19 -8.44
C ASP A 12 14.64 -3.76 -7.26
N HIS A 13 13.42 -4.26 -7.53
CA HIS A 13 12.51 -4.78 -6.51
C HIS A 13 12.28 -6.29 -6.59
N LEU A 14 12.89 -6.98 -7.54
CA LEU A 14 12.70 -8.43 -7.74
C LEU A 14 13.24 -9.21 -6.53
N MET A 15 12.36 -9.98 -5.88
CA MET A 15 12.70 -10.88 -4.78
C MET A 15 12.62 -12.35 -5.18
N ALA A 16 11.75 -12.70 -6.14
CA ALA A 16 11.55 -14.08 -6.59
C ALA A 16 11.15 -14.13 -8.07
N GLY A 17 11.51 -15.19 -8.76
CA GLY A 17 11.20 -15.40 -10.17
C GLY A 17 12.19 -14.75 -11.13
N SER A 18 11.79 -14.60 -12.38
CA SER A 18 12.57 -13.95 -13.44
C SER A 18 11.69 -13.00 -14.25
N LEU A 19 12.26 -11.89 -14.73
CA LEU A 19 11.54 -10.87 -15.52
C LEU A 19 11.24 -11.36 -16.95
N THR A 20 10.58 -12.50 -17.04
CA THR A 20 10.08 -13.06 -18.31
C THR A 20 8.59 -12.78 -18.39
N PRO A 21 8.10 -12.07 -19.43
CA PRO A 21 6.68 -11.77 -19.56
C PRO A 21 5.76 -12.99 -19.38
N GLY A 22 4.72 -12.83 -18.56
CA GLY A 22 3.75 -13.89 -18.27
C GLY A 22 4.16 -14.87 -17.16
N THR A 23 5.41 -14.88 -16.69
CA THR A 23 5.81 -15.71 -15.54
C THR A 23 5.48 -15.02 -14.22
N GLN A 24 5.29 -15.80 -13.16
CA GLN A 24 5.07 -15.24 -11.83
C GLN A 24 6.38 -14.68 -11.27
N ILE A 25 6.30 -13.46 -10.75
CA ILE A 25 7.39 -12.78 -10.03
C ILE A 25 6.91 -12.30 -8.66
N GLY A 26 7.83 -12.27 -7.70
CA GLY A 26 7.63 -11.64 -6.39
C GLY A 26 8.47 -10.36 -6.30
N ILE A 27 7.84 -9.25 -5.99
CA ILE A 27 8.50 -7.94 -5.85
C ILE A 27 8.38 -7.42 -4.42
N ARG A 28 9.43 -6.71 -3.98
CA ARG A 28 9.39 -5.94 -2.73
C ARG A 28 8.47 -4.73 -2.91
N ILE A 29 7.70 -4.44 -1.87
CA ILE A 29 6.88 -3.24 -1.77
C ILE A 29 7.53 -2.23 -0.83
N ASP A 30 7.76 -1.03 -1.32
CA ASP A 30 8.35 0.06 -0.52
C ASP A 30 7.29 0.80 0.30
N GLN A 31 6.08 0.99 -0.23
CA GLN A 31 5.06 1.82 0.39
C GLN A 31 3.70 1.12 0.39
N THR A 32 2.90 1.34 1.45
CA THR A 32 1.51 0.89 1.49
C THR A 32 0.55 2.04 1.77
N LEU A 33 -0.64 1.93 1.19
CA LEU A 33 -1.76 2.85 1.37
C LEU A 33 -2.99 2.06 1.80
N THR A 34 -3.61 2.47 2.89
CA THR A 34 -4.94 2.01 3.31
C THR A 34 -5.84 3.21 3.56
N GLN A 35 -7.14 3.04 3.42
CA GLN A 35 -8.13 4.06 3.75
C GLN A 35 -9.19 3.46 4.68
N ASP A 36 -9.99 4.30 5.33
CA ASP A 36 -10.84 3.88 6.44
C ASP A 36 -12.01 2.95 6.06
N ALA A 37 -12.41 2.87 4.80
CA ALA A 37 -13.44 1.91 4.38
C ALA A 37 -12.90 0.46 4.23
N THR A 38 -11.60 0.27 4.02
CA THR A 38 -10.97 -1.04 3.79
C THR A 38 -9.84 -1.36 4.77
N GLY A 39 -9.29 -0.34 5.43
CA GLY A 39 -8.11 -0.44 6.27
C GLY A 39 -8.30 -1.29 7.52
N THR A 40 -9.46 -1.21 8.19
CA THR A 40 -9.76 -2.03 9.38
C THR A 40 -9.52 -3.50 9.10
N MET A 41 -10.04 -4.03 7.98
CA MET A 41 -9.85 -5.43 7.61
C MET A 41 -8.37 -5.75 7.31
N ALA A 42 -7.65 -4.87 6.61
CA ALA A 42 -6.23 -5.06 6.31
C ALA A 42 -5.39 -5.14 7.60
N TYR A 43 -5.65 -4.26 8.57
CA TYR A 43 -4.91 -4.28 9.84
C TYR A 43 -5.28 -5.44 10.75
N LEU A 44 -6.53 -5.89 10.77
CA LEU A 44 -6.90 -7.12 11.48
C LEU A 44 -6.13 -8.33 10.92
N GLN A 45 -5.96 -8.41 9.61
CA GLN A 45 -5.15 -9.44 8.96
C GLN A 45 -3.66 -9.28 9.32
N PHE A 46 -3.14 -8.05 9.33
CA PHE A 46 -1.77 -7.78 9.74
C PHE A 46 -1.51 -8.17 11.20
N GLU A 47 -2.43 -7.84 12.12
CA GLU A 47 -2.33 -8.26 13.53
C GLU A 47 -2.29 -9.77 13.69
N ALA A 48 -3.10 -10.50 12.90
CA ALA A 48 -3.12 -11.97 12.92
C ALA A 48 -1.79 -12.61 12.46
N MET A 49 -0.95 -11.88 11.71
CA MET A 49 0.38 -12.35 11.30
C MET A 49 1.41 -12.28 12.44
N GLY A 50 1.13 -11.58 13.54
CA GLY A 50 2.01 -11.50 14.72
C GLY A 50 3.31 -10.72 14.51
N VAL A 51 3.35 -9.83 13.51
CA VAL A 51 4.52 -8.96 13.22
C VAL A 51 4.49 -7.76 14.16
N GLU A 52 5.64 -7.37 14.71
CA GLU A 52 5.72 -6.29 15.71
C GLU A 52 5.54 -4.88 15.11
N CYS A 53 6.02 -4.66 13.89
CA CYS A 53 5.89 -3.39 13.17
C CYS A 53 5.92 -3.59 11.66
N VAL A 54 5.46 -2.59 10.91
CA VAL A 54 5.54 -2.62 9.44
C VAL A 54 6.99 -2.63 8.96
N GLN A 55 7.25 -3.39 7.89
CA GLN A 55 8.59 -3.60 7.32
C GLN A 55 8.81 -2.77 6.04
N THR A 56 7.81 -2.03 5.60
CA THR A 56 7.89 -1.12 4.44
C THR A 56 8.61 0.17 4.80
N GLU A 57 9.13 0.89 3.80
CA GLU A 57 9.72 2.22 4.03
C GLU A 57 8.69 3.20 4.58
N ILE A 58 7.46 3.15 4.06
CA ILE A 58 6.33 4.00 4.47
C ILE A 58 5.03 3.20 4.35
N SER A 59 4.28 3.14 5.44
CA SER A 59 2.88 2.70 5.45
C SER A 59 2.01 3.84 5.95
N VAL A 60 0.95 4.17 5.20
CA VAL A 60 0.04 5.28 5.57
C VAL A 60 -1.39 4.78 5.62
N SER A 61 -2.07 5.07 6.72
CA SER A 61 -3.50 4.87 6.91
C SER A 61 -4.22 6.21 6.80
N TYR A 62 -5.22 6.28 5.94
CA TYR A 62 -5.98 7.50 5.67
C TYR A 62 -7.39 7.41 6.23
N ILE A 63 -7.90 8.52 6.75
CA ILE A 63 -9.31 8.70 7.10
C ILE A 63 -9.87 9.74 6.12
N ASP A 64 -10.47 9.29 5.03
CA ASP A 64 -10.93 10.17 3.96
C ASP A 64 -12.23 9.71 3.27
N HIS A 65 -12.64 8.45 3.42
CA HIS A 65 -13.85 7.91 2.81
C HIS A 65 -15.09 8.11 3.70
N ASN A 66 -14.97 7.95 5.03
CA ASN A 66 -16.05 8.08 6.00
C ASN A 66 -15.87 9.31 6.90
N THR A 67 -15.53 10.46 6.33
CA THR A 67 -15.38 11.72 7.08
C THR A 67 -16.70 12.24 7.62
N VAL A 68 -17.82 11.99 6.91
CA VAL A 68 -19.18 12.22 7.41
C VAL A 68 -19.70 10.90 7.96
N GLN A 69 -19.73 10.81 9.29
CA GLN A 69 -20.09 9.58 9.98
C GLN A 69 -21.58 9.56 10.33
N ILE A 70 -22.21 8.38 10.16
CA ILE A 70 -23.57 8.11 10.57
C ILE A 70 -23.54 6.90 11.51
N GLY A 71 -24.02 7.07 12.75
CA GLY A 71 -23.88 6.03 13.78
C GLY A 71 -22.49 6.05 14.43
N PHE A 72 -22.11 4.95 15.05
CA PHE A 72 -20.85 4.82 15.81
C PHE A 72 -19.79 3.97 15.08
N GLU A 73 -20.16 3.19 14.08
CA GLU A 73 -19.32 2.18 13.46
C GLU A 73 -18.07 2.79 12.81
N ASN A 74 -18.25 3.88 12.07
CA ASN A 74 -17.11 4.58 11.47
C ASN A 74 -16.21 5.23 12.52
N ALA A 75 -16.79 5.71 13.63
CA ALA A 75 -16.00 6.27 14.73
C ALA A 75 -15.14 5.19 15.40
N ASP A 76 -15.68 3.99 15.59
CA ASP A 76 -14.95 2.85 16.13
C ASP A 76 -13.82 2.40 15.16
N ASP A 77 -14.08 2.33 13.86
CA ASP A 77 -13.07 2.08 12.85
C ASP A 77 -11.93 3.11 12.93
N HIS A 78 -12.24 4.39 13.03
CA HIS A 78 -11.24 5.45 13.12
C HIS A 78 -10.39 5.35 14.40
N LEU A 79 -11.01 5.00 15.55
CA LEU A 79 -10.29 4.75 16.80
C LEU A 79 -9.38 3.54 16.68
N TYR A 80 -9.86 2.46 16.06
CA TYR A 80 -9.06 1.27 15.79
C TYR A 80 -7.86 1.62 14.89
N LEU A 81 -8.07 2.28 13.75
CA LEU A 81 -7.01 2.70 12.83
C LEU A 81 -5.96 3.59 13.52
N GLN A 82 -6.40 4.48 14.42
CA GLN A 82 -5.49 5.31 15.20
C GLN A 82 -4.63 4.46 16.16
N SER A 83 -5.22 3.44 16.76
CA SER A 83 -4.53 2.56 17.70
C SER A 83 -3.49 1.69 17.00
N VAL A 84 -3.84 1.06 15.88
CA VAL A 84 -2.92 0.23 15.09
C VAL A 84 -1.82 1.05 14.44
N ALA A 85 -2.12 2.25 13.97
CA ALA A 85 -1.11 3.15 13.42
C ALA A 85 -0.01 3.44 14.44
N ARG A 86 -0.40 3.76 15.68
CA ARG A 86 0.54 3.98 16.78
C ARG A 86 1.31 2.72 17.15
N LYS A 87 0.63 1.57 17.20
CA LYS A 87 1.22 0.28 17.61
C LYS A 87 2.26 -0.20 16.61
N PHE A 88 1.99 -0.11 15.33
CA PHE A 88 2.79 -0.75 14.27
C PHE A 88 3.71 0.20 13.50
N GLY A 89 3.77 1.48 13.85
CA GLY A 89 4.63 2.45 13.18
C GLY A 89 4.08 2.95 11.84
N VAL A 90 2.76 2.92 11.67
CA VAL A 90 2.05 3.43 10.49
C VAL A 90 1.77 4.92 10.66
N LEU A 91 1.93 5.70 9.60
CA LEU A 91 1.53 7.11 9.58
C LEU A 91 0.01 7.21 9.46
N LEU A 92 -0.64 8.02 10.30
CA LEU A 92 -2.07 8.27 10.23
C LEU A 92 -2.36 9.64 9.61
N SER A 93 -3.04 9.65 8.48
CA SER A 93 -3.62 10.86 7.88
C SER A 93 -5.06 11.01 8.38
N ARG A 94 -5.28 11.99 9.25
CA ARG A 94 -6.57 12.20 9.91
C ARG A 94 -7.63 12.76 8.96
N ALA A 95 -8.89 12.60 9.32
CA ALA A 95 -10.02 13.23 8.63
C ALA A 95 -9.79 14.73 8.42
N GLY A 96 -10.11 15.22 7.21
CA GLY A 96 -9.93 16.61 6.82
C GLY A 96 -8.56 16.94 6.21
N ASN A 97 -7.60 16.01 6.22
CA ASN A 97 -6.28 16.26 5.61
C ASN A 97 -6.30 16.17 4.07
N GLY A 98 -7.29 15.56 3.50
CA GLY A 98 -7.47 15.41 2.05
C GLY A 98 -7.64 13.96 1.62
N ILE A 99 -7.96 13.79 0.34
CA ILE A 99 -8.18 12.47 -0.26
C ILE A 99 -6.87 11.67 -0.32
N CYS A 100 -6.90 10.40 0.06
CA CYS A 100 -5.72 9.55 0.25
C CYS A 100 -4.79 9.55 -0.96
N HIS A 101 -5.32 9.42 -2.17
CA HIS A 101 -4.50 9.33 -3.39
C HIS A 101 -3.75 10.62 -3.69
N GLN A 102 -4.41 11.77 -3.50
CA GLN A 102 -3.79 13.07 -3.72
C GLN A 102 -2.73 13.37 -2.65
N VAL A 103 -3.08 13.12 -1.38
CA VAL A 103 -2.14 13.33 -0.27
C VAL A 103 -0.92 12.40 -0.40
N HIS A 104 -1.14 11.14 -0.77
CA HIS A 104 -0.04 10.18 -0.95
C HIS A 104 0.88 10.60 -2.10
N LEU A 105 0.30 10.96 -3.24
CA LEU A 105 1.03 11.43 -4.42
C LEU A 105 1.89 12.66 -4.08
N GLU A 106 1.34 13.65 -3.37
CA GLU A 106 2.03 14.91 -3.08
C GLU A 106 3.09 14.80 -1.97
N ARG A 107 2.86 13.92 -0.99
CA ARG A 107 3.68 13.86 0.23
C ARG A 107 4.67 12.71 0.26
N PHE A 108 4.30 11.57 -0.29
CA PHE A 108 5.05 10.32 -0.15
C PHE A 108 5.44 9.70 -1.49
N GLY A 109 4.75 10.07 -2.58
CA GLY A 109 5.05 9.56 -3.91
C GLY A 109 6.50 9.85 -4.31
N LYS A 110 7.22 8.80 -4.76
CA LYS A 110 8.62 8.91 -5.15
C LYS A 110 8.89 8.08 -6.40
N PRO A 111 9.40 8.68 -7.49
CA PRO A 111 9.73 7.96 -8.70
C PRO A 111 10.62 6.74 -8.44
N GLY A 112 10.35 5.64 -9.12
CA GLY A 112 11.13 4.42 -9.00
C GLY A 112 10.73 3.51 -7.83
N LYS A 113 9.80 3.91 -6.97
CA LYS A 113 9.30 3.12 -5.85
C LYS A 113 8.09 2.28 -6.22
N THR A 114 7.80 1.27 -5.38
CA THR A 114 6.61 0.43 -5.45
C THR A 114 5.62 0.79 -4.36
N LEU A 115 4.33 0.80 -4.71
CA LEU A 115 3.22 1.08 -3.81
C LEU A 115 2.13 0.02 -4.00
N ILE A 116 1.62 -0.53 -2.90
CA ILE A 116 0.40 -1.33 -2.89
C ILE A 116 -0.64 -0.68 -1.98
N GLY A 117 -1.89 -0.67 -2.40
CA GLY A 117 -2.97 -0.09 -1.59
C GLY A 117 -4.25 -0.92 -1.61
N SER A 118 -5.00 -0.85 -0.53
CA SER A 118 -6.31 -1.51 -0.41
C SER A 118 -7.44 -0.71 -1.09
N ASP A 119 -7.10 0.04 -2.13
CA ASP A 119 -8.02 0.87 -2.88
C ASP A 119 -7.74 0.80 -4.39
N SER A 120 -8.80 0.80 -5.20
CA SER A 120 -8.72 0.65 -6.65
C SER A 120 -8.05 1.84 -7.37
N HIS A 121 -7.98 3.01 -6.74
CA HIS A 121 -7.33 4.20 -7.30
C HIS A 121 -5.85 4.35 -6.86
N THR A 122 -5.30 3.38 -6.15
CA THR A 122 -3.86 3.35 -5.82
C THR A 122 -2.95 3.61 -7.04
N PRO A 123 -3.26 3.14 -8.28
CA PRO A 123 -2.47 3.41 -9.47
C PRO A 123 -2.27 4.89 -9.83
N THR A 124 -3.00 5.82 -9.21
CA THR A 124 -2.80 7.27 -9.37
C THR A 124 -1.34 7.69 -9.17
N CYS A 125 -0.61 7.05 -8.24
CA CYS A 125 0.81 7.32 -8.00
C CYS A 125 1.73 6.87 -9.15
N GLY A 126 1.21 6.09 -10.09
CA GLY A 126 1.90 5.75 -11.34
C GLY A 126 2.25 7.00 -12.18
N ALA A 127 1.49 8.09 -12.03
CA ALA A 127 1.77 9.37 -12.69
C ALA A 127 3.14 9.96 -12.31
N LEU A 128 3.70 9.59 -11.16
CA LEU A 128 5.04 9.98 -10.73
C LEU A 128 6.15 9.01 -11.18
N GLY A 129 5.84 7.97 -11.95
CA GLY A 129 6.81 6.93 -12.28
C GLY A 129 7.04 5.92 -11.15
N MET A 130 6.02 5.62 -10.36
CA MET A 130 5.97 4.50 -9.44
C MET A 130 5.33 3.27 -10.10
N ILE A 131 5.62 2.07 -9.60
CA ILE A 131 4.73 0.92 -9.79
C ILE A 131 3.74 0.92 -8.64
N ALA A 132 2.51 1.34 -8.92
CA ALA A 132 1.45 1.48 -7.92
C ALA A 132 0.26 0.57 -8.27
N ILE A 133 -0.15 -0.27 -7.33
CA ILE A 133 -1.10 -1.38 -7.56
C ILE A 133 -2.18 -1.36 -6.48
N GLY A 134 -3.45 -1.44 -6.90
CA GLY A 134 -4.56 -1.74 -5.99
C GLY A 134 -4.67 -3.25 -5.78
N ALA A 135 -4.82 -3.68 -4.53
CA ALA A 135 -4.89 -5.09 -4.16
C ALA A 135 -5.82 -5.33 -2.97
N GLY A 136 -6.09 -6.59 -2.65
CA GLY A 136 -6.88 -6.95 -1.49
C GLY A 136 -6.18 -6.65 -0.16
N GLY A 137 -6.96 -6.50 0.92
CA GLY A 137 -6.43 -6.18 2.24
C GLY A 137 -5.38 -7.17 2.74
N LEU A 138 -5.52 -8.45 2.42
CA LEU A 138 -4.53 -9.48 2.79
C LEU A 138 -3.19 -9.27 2.09
N ASP A 139 -3.19 -8.91 0.81
CA ASP A 139 -1.95 -8.65 0.06
C ASP A 139 -1.24 -7.40 0.60
N VAL A 140 -2.02 -6.37 0.97
CA VAL A 140 -1.48 -5.17 1.64
C VAL A 140 -0.90 -5.52 3.01
N ALA A 141 -1.58 -6.36 3.80
CA ALA A 141 -1.08 -6.83 5.10
C ALA A 141 0.24 -7.60 4.96
N ARG A 142 0.34 -8.50 3.98
CA ARG A 142 1.55 -9.26 3.69
C ARG A 142 2.70 -8.36 3.25
N ALA A 143 2.42 -7.37 2.40
CA ALA A 143 3.41 -6.37 2.00
C ALA A 143 3.90 -5.54 3.20
N MET A 144 3.00 -5.12 4.10
CA MET A 144 3.37 -4.46 5.36
C MET A 144 4.28 -5.33 6.24
N ALA A 145 4.09 -6.65 6.21
CA ALA A 145 4.93 -7.61 6.92
C ALA A 145 6.27 -7.90 6.24
N GLY A 146 6.55 -7.28 5.08
CA GLY A 146 7.80 -7.46 4.33
C GLY A 146 7.81 -8.66 3.39
N GLU A 147 6.67 -9.33 3.20
CA GLU A 147 6.57 -10.41 2.23
C GLU A 147 6.51 -9.86 0.79
N PRO A 148 7.04 -10.61 -0.20
CA PRO A 148 6.94 -10.21 -1.58
C PRO A 148 5.49 -10.21 -2.07
N PHE A 149 5.14 -9.19 -2.86
CA PHE A 149 3.89 -9.19 -3.61
C PHE A 149 4.07 -9.94 -4.93
N TYR A 150 3.22 -10.94 -5.17
CA TYR A 150 3.30 -11.79 -6.36
C TYR A 150 2.36 -11.30 -7.46
N LEU A 151 2.90 -11.18 -8.67
CA LEU A 151 2.14 -10.82 -9.87
C LEU A 151 2.71 -11.53 -11.10
N SER A 152 1.94 -11.55 -12.20
CA SER A 152 2.47 -11.95 -13.49
C SER A 152 3.36 -10.85 -14.05
N CYS A 153 4.58 -11.20 -14.47
CA CYS A 153 5.49 -10.25 -15.08
C CYS A 153 4.82 -9.60 -16.31
N PRO A 154 4.67 -8.27 -16.35
CA PRO A 154 4.01 -7.62 -17.47
C PRO A 154 4.85 -7.70 -18.73
N SER A 155 4.19 -7.68 -19.89
CA SER A 155 4.79 -7.37 -21.18
C SER A 155 4.78 -5.86 -21.37
N VAL A 156 5.91 -5.23 -21.53
CA VAL A 156 6.08 -3.77 -21.60
C VAL A 156 6.74 -3.40 -22.92
#